data_30779b2fda8cac1fd83bd8b96cd95bf2
#
_entry.id   30779b2fda8cac1fd83bd8b96cd95bf2
#
_cell.length_a   1.000
_cell.length_b   1.000
_cell.length_c   1.000
_cell.angle_alpha   90.00
_cell.angle_beta   90.00
_cell.angle_gamma   90.00
#
_symmetry.space_group_name_H-M   'P 1'
#
loop_
_entity.id
_entity.type
_entity.pdbx_description
1 polymer ?
#
loop_
_entity_poly.entity_id
_entity_poly.type
_entity_poly.pdbx_seq_one_letter_code
_entity_poly.pdbx_strand_id
1 'polypeptide(L)'
;MIRYRYNARQALTKILAEIAEEVEDSDSELLDWESEDDSVEFADRSNANEADREHDDAASLPQTDILPSATECLVDDNSGSPGHSDAETEVYSVGPYDHASDAEDLLESEAVMTSKCGTIQWSSKPHRARRLPPWNVMTEESGVPESVEFEAISDAFRTFIDEQMTDLILRYTNAHAAEIKLKSQRFNWNNDLSVTELEAFIGLLILAGVQRCKNQALRELWDEQWGFPVFRTTMSYNRFIDILRALRFDDQSTRQERVAASGNQGAAVHEMLQIFSANCRSSYRCGPSVTIDEQLVTFHGNCRFRVYIPTKPGKYGMKVWIMADSETFYCGDLQLYAGRVGSQQDVGQGSRVVLDLSTSIVNTGRNITTDNFFTSYRLAQELMQRRLSLVGTVRSNRKEIPPSMQPDRSRPACSSVFGFSSDGVTMVSYVPKPRKAVILLSSQHRDTALMDDDKRKPHIIEYYNQTKAGVDILDKLVRTYSCRRSTRRWTVALFFNIVDIAAVNALILWVTKHPDWNQDKSHVRRLFLRDLGMQLVNCHVQQRMTSTVGKRRRLQDSARQSGFVVGTATVECSADGDRQNQTAKRKGRCVRCPRKVDRKVARCCSVCNVTVCEEHSITMTHCVVCSGSTATC
;
A
#
# COMPACT_ATOMS: atom_id res chain seq x y z
N MET A 1 -28.71 -1.07 -4.41
CA MET A 1 -27.40 -0.68 -4.97
C MET A 1 -26.96 0.74 -4.56
N ILE A 2 -27.77 1.78 -4.68
CA ILE A 2 -27.38 3.16 -4.31
C ILE A 2 -27.01 3.32 -2.82
N ARG A 3 -27.70 2.67 -1.89
CA ARG A 3 -27.38 2.67 -0.45
C ARG A 3 -26.00 2.09 -0.12
N TYR A 4 -25.55 1.04 -0.82
CA TYR A 4 -24.24 0.42 -0.59
C TYR A 4 -23.07 1.35 -0.99
N ARG A 5 -23.24 2.14 -2.08
CA ARG A 5 -22.20 3.08 -2.53
C ARG A 5 -22.00 4.24 -1.55
N TYR A 6 -23.08 4.74 -0.97
CA TYR A 6 -23.03 5.84 -0.01
C TYR A 6 -22.29 5.44 1.27
N ASN A 7 -22.54 4.23 1.78
CA ASN A 7 -21.92 3.72 3.00
C ASN A 7 -20.42 3.39 2.83
N ALA A 8 -20.02 2.84 1.69
CA ALA A 8 -18.60 2.56 1.42
C ALA A 8 -17.77 3.86 1.30
N ARG A 9 -18.32 4.88 0.64
CA ARG A 9 -17.70 6.21 0.54
C ARG A 9 -17.56 6.88 1.91
N GLN A 10 -18.58 6.80 2.76
CA GLN A 10 -18.53 7.32 4.13
C GLN A 10 -17.50 6.60 5.00
N ALA A 11 -17.40 5.28 4.90
CA ALA A 11 -16.40 4.50 5.61
C ALA A 11 -14.98 4.89 5.20
N LEU A 12 -14.74 5.07 3.89
CA LEU A 12 -13.47 5.55 3.36
C LEU A 12 -13.19 7.00 3.77
N THR A 13 -14.18 7.89 3.75
CA THR A 13 -14.04 9.28 4.22
C THR A 13 -13.63 9.34 5.69
N LYS A 14 -14.15 8.46 6.55
CA LYS A 14 -13.73 8.39 7.96
C LYS A 14 -12.27 7.92 8.09
N ILE A 15 -11.86 6.90 7.33
CA ILE A 15 -10.46 6.44 7.30
C ILE A 15 -9.53 7.59 6.88
N LEU A 16 -9.99 8.45 5.96
CA LEU A 16 -9.25 9.61 5.50
C LEU A 16 -9.21 10.74 6.54
N ALA A 17 -10.30 10.94 7.29
CA ALA A 17 -10.33 11.89 8.42
C ALA A 17 -9.37 11.45 9.53
N GLU A 18 -9.31 10.14 9.86
CA GLU A 18 -8.31 9.59 10.79
C GLU A 18 -6.86 9.89 10.34
N ILE A 19 -6.62 9.90 9.01
CA ILE A 19 -5.31 10.22 8.46
C ILE A 19 -5.02 11.72 8.59
N ALA A 20 -6.02 12.57 8.43
CA ALA A 20 -5.87 14.01 8.60
C ALA A 20 -5.59 14.38 10.06
N GLU A 21 -6.31 13.81 11.02
CA GLU A 21 -6.08 14.02 12.46
C GLU A 21 -4.71 13.49 12.93
N GLU A 22 -4.21 12.37 12.38
CA GLU A 22 -2.87 11.86 12.68
C GLU A 22 -1.73 12.73 12.10
N VAL A 23 -2.06 13.75 11.30
CA VAL A 23 -1.10 14.58 10.54
C VAL A 23 -0.90 15.95 11.14
N GLU A 24 -1.79 16.44 11.98
CA GLU A 24 -1.60 17.72 12.67
C GLU A 24 -0.36 17.73 13.60
N ASP A 25 0.18 16.53 13.95
CA ASP A 25 1.43 16.40 14.72
C ASP A 25 2.71 16.29 13.86
N SER A 26 2.63 16.28 12.53
CA SER A 26 3.83 16.31 11.67
C SER A 26 3.50 16.83 10.27
N ASP A 27 3.98 18.01 9.94
CA ASP A 27 4.06 18.63 8.62
C ASP A 27 2.83 19.40 8.13
N SER A 28 2.68 20.63 8.63
CA SER A 28 1.82 21.70 8.09
C SER A 28 2.26 22.25 6.71
N GLU A 29 3.13 21.56 5.97
CA GLU A 29 3.76 22.09 4.73
C GLU A 29 3.10 21.64 3.42
N LEU A 30 2.00 20.87 3.43
CA LEU A 30 1.44 20.30 2.19
C LEU A 30 0.29 21.11 1.56
N LEU A 31 -0.08 22.27 2.09
CA LEU A 31 -1.13 23.12 1.52
C LEU A 31 -0.67 24.43 0.89
N ASP A 32 0.61 24.75 0.97
CA ASP A 32 1.15 25.92 0.26
C ASP A 32 1.58 25.58 -1.15
N TRP A 33 0.86 26.15 -2.10
CA TRP A 33 1.18 26.26 -3.52
C TRP A 33 2.48 27.02 -3.80
N GLU A 34 3.45 27.00 -2.95
CA GLU A 34 4.68 27.70 -3.25
C GLU A 34 5.49 26.91 -4.25
N SER A 35 5.49 27.46 -5.45
CA SER A 35 6.30 27.12 -6.61
C SER A 35 7.65 26.54 -6.21
N GLU A 36 7.78 25.24 -6.27
CA GLU A 36 9.10 24.65 -6.39
C GLU A 36 9.60 24.93 -7.81
N ASP A 37 10.71 25.61 -7.84
CA ASP A 37 11.48 25.93 -9.04
C ASP A 37 11.88 24.61 -9.70
N ASP A 38 11.36 24.35 -10.90
CA ASP A 38 11.47 23.10 -11.65
C ASP A 38 12.88 22.86 -12.23
N SER A 39 13.93 23.08 -11.47
CA SER A 39 15.28 22.67 -11.84
C SER A 39 15.68 21.35 -11.19
N VAL A 40 15.02 20.25 -11.58
CA VAL A 40 15.55 18.91 -11.32
C VAL A 40 16.69 18.65 -12.32
N GLU A 41 17.88 19.12 -12.02
CA GLU A 41 19.09 18.62 -12.65
C GLU A 41 19.27 17.16 -12.24
N PHE A 42 19.05 16.27 -13.19
CA PHE A 42 19.50 14.88 -13.08
C PHE A 42 21.03 14.90 -13.00
N ALA A 43 21.59 14.79 -11.80
CA ALA A 43 23.01 14.56 -11.62
C ALA A 43 23.37 13.19 -12.21
N ASP A 44 23.80 13.20 -13.46
CA ASP A 44 24.34 12.07 -14.19
C ASP A 44 25.76 11.80 -13.67
N ARG A 45 25.90 10.90 -12.72
CA ARG A 45 27.21 10.33 -12.38
C ARG A 45 27.44 9.06 -13.19
N SER A 46 27.69 9.23 -14.48
CA SER A 46 28.37 8.23 -15.28
C SER A 46 29.87 8.44 -15.06
N ASN A 47 30.48 7.70 -14.14
CA ASN A 47 31.83 7.16 -14.21
C ASN A 47 32.21 6.55 -12.86
N ALA A 48 32.07 5.24 -12.76
CA ALA A 48 32.96 4.41 -11.97
C ALA A 48 32.86 2.97 -12.52
N ASN A 49 33.79 2.66 -13.40
CA ASN A 49 34.19 1.29 -13.65
C ASN A 49 34.79 0.75 -12.35
N GLU A 50 34.08 -0.18 -11.70
CA GLU A 50 34.71 -1.16 -10.84
C GLU A 50 33.83 -2.40 -10.77
N ALA A 51 34.48 -3.54 -10.97
CA ALA A 51 33.91 -4.85 -11.15
C ALA A 51 33.02 -5.29 -9.98
N ASP A 52 31.85 -5.78 -10.32
CA ASP A 52 30.93 -6.47 -9.43
C ASP A 52 31.59 -7.70 -8.83
N ARG A 53 32.01 -7.60 -7.58
CA ARG A 53 32.08 -8.73 -6.65
C ARG A 53 30.97 -8.54 -5.64
N GLU A 54 29.83 -9.19 -5.86
CA GLU A 54 28.87 -9.46 -4.79
C GLU A 54 29.57 -10.38 -3.77
N HIS A 55 30.19 -9.76 -2.77
CA HIS A 55 30.55 -10.47 -1.55
C HIS A 55 29.29 -10.61 -0.70
N ASP A 56 28.79 -11.83 -0.58
CA ASP A 56 27.90 -12.26 0.49
C ASP A 56 28.65 -12.19 1.82
N ASP A 57 28.81 -11.00 2.36
CA ASP A 57 29.34 -10.81 3.69
C ASP A 57 28.27 -11.15 4.72
N ALA A 58 28.50 -12.26 5.40
CA ALA A 58 27.83 -12.64 6.62
C ALA A 58 27.90 -11.46 7.62
N ALA A 59 26.73 -10.87 7.91
CA ALA A 59 26.60 -9.74 8.78
C ALA A 59 27.11 -10.06 10.19
N SER A 60 28.27 -9.55 10.54
CA SER A 60 28.61 -9.18 11.90
C SER A 60 27.89 -7.88 12.23
N LEU A 61 27.11 -7.90 13.30
CA LEU A 61 26.46 -6.73 13.87
C LEU A 61 27.54 -5.75 14.34
N PRO A 62 27.44 -4.46 14.01
CA PRO A 62 28.31 -3.47 14.64
C PRO A 62 27.84 -3.23 16.06
N GLN A 63 28.81 -3.26 16.97
CA GLN A 63 28.74 -2.71 18.30
C GLN A 63 28.51 -1.19 18.22
N THR A 64 27.78 -0.71 19.18
CA THR A 64 27.45 0.67 19.50
C THR A 64 28.66 1.59 19.50
N ASP A 65 28.57 2.72 18.77
CA ASP A 65 29.36 3.90 19.05
C ASP A 65 28.45 5.14 19.14
N ILE A 66 28.55 5.69 20.27
CA ILE A 66 28.34 6.96 20.95
C ILE A 66 28.00 8.17 20.06
N LEU A 67 26.89 8.79 20.42
CA LEU A 67 26.44 10.13 20.03
C LEU A 67 27.35 11.24 20.58
N PRO A 68 27.45 12.37 19.93
CA PRO A 68 27.62 13.65 20.63
C PRO A 68 26.34 14.49 20.61
N SER A 69 26.18 15.16 21.71
CA SER A 69 25.13 15.95 22.28
C SER A 69 24.59 17.11 21.43
N ALA A 70 23.30 17.34 21.64
CA ALA A 70 22.54 18.51 21.27
C ALA A 70 23.00 19.77 22.01
N THR A 71 22.86 20.90 21.36
CA THR A 71 22.82 22.21 22.02
C THR A 71 21.51 22.90 21.66
N GLU A 72 20.83 23.29 22.70
CA GLU A 72 19.56 24.01 22.77
C GLU A 72 19.62 25.38 22.06
N CYS A 73 18.49 25.82 21.51
CA CYS A 73 18.07 27.21 21.57
C CYS A 73 16.55 27.30 21.66
N LEU A 74 16.13 27.82 22.79
CA LEU A 74 14.79 28.31 23.15
C LEU A 74 14.49 29.60 22.36
N VAL A 75 13.24 29.89 22.10
CA VAL A 75 12.51 31.13 22.40
C VAL A 75 11.05 31.08 21.90
N ASP A 76 10.16 31.07 22.86
CA ASP A 76 8.94 31.82 23.19
C ASP A 76 7.89 32.27 22.13
N ASP A 77 6.67 31.84 22.49
CA ASP A 77 5.39 32.56 22.65
C ASP A 77 4.81 33.45 21.52
N ASN A 78 3.60 33.14 21.09
CA ASN A 78 2.38 33.77 21.58
C ASN A 78 1.10 33.36 20.82
N SER A 79 0.18 32.86 21.60
CA SER A 79 -1.31 32.98 21.59
C SER A 79 -2.08 33.48 20.37
N GLY A 80 -3.15 32.75 20.05
CA GLY A 80 -4.32 33.32 19.44
C GLY A 80 -5.25 32.35 18.69
N SER A 81 -6.10 31.63 19.40
CA SER A 81 -7.37 31.15 18.79
C SER A 81 -8.27 32.34 18.50
N PRO A 82 -9.10 32.30 17.46
CA PRO A 82 -10.45 31.79 17.69
C PRO A 82 -11.18 31.17 16.48
N GLY A 83 -12.21 30.39 16.78
CA GLY A 83 -13.49 30.47 16.10
C GLY A 83 -13.85 29.32 15.17
N HIS A 84 -14.66 28.42 15.71
CA HIS A 84 -15.56 27.53 14.95
C HIS A 84 -16.36 28.30 13.88
N SER A 85 -16.46 27.72 12.70
CA SER A 85 -17.66 27.86 11.87
C SER A 85 -17.94 26.53 11.18
N ASP A 86 -19.07 25.95 11.55
CA ASP A 86 -19.70 24.81 10.91
C ASP A 86 -19.93 25.11 9.43
N ALA A 87 -19.37 24.31 8.54
CA ALA A 87 -19.74 24.32 7.13
C ALA A 87 -20.38 22.97 6.78
N GLU A 88 -21.70 22.98 6.72
CA GLU A 88 -22.51 21.91 6.18
C GLU A 88 -22.09 21.63 4.72
N THR A 89 -21.72 20.39 4.45
CA THR A 89 -21.35 19.93 3.12
C THR A 89 -22.62 19.57 2.35
N GLU A 90 -23.10 20.47 1.52
CA GLU A 90 -24.17 20.17 0.56
C GLU A 90 -23.66 19.25 -0.54
N VAL A 91 -24.38 18.15 -0.70
CA VAL A 91 -24.17 17.12 -1.72
C VAL A 91 -24.84 17.59 -3.02
N TYR A 92 -24.05 17.89 -4.04
CA TYR A 92 -24.58 18.15 -5.37
C TYR A 92 -24.88 16.85 -6.11
N SER A 93 -26.18 16.55 -6.23
CA SER A 93 -26.68 15.59 -7.23
C SER A 93 -26.70 16.29 -8.60
N VAL A 94 -26.07 15.67 -9.59
CA VAL A 94 -26.18 16.12 -10.98
C VAL A 94 -27.59 15.78 -11.48
N GLY A 95 -28.48 16.77 -11.45
CA GLY A 95 -29.79 16.73 -12.10
C GLY A 95 -29.66 17.09 -13.59
N PRO A 96 -30.65 16.75 -14.42
CA PRO A 96 -30.63 17.05 -15.84
C PRO A 96 -30.72 18.55 -16.09
N TYR A 97 -29.88 19.05 -16.96
CA TYR A 97 -29.88 20.44 -17.39
C TYR A 97 -31.16 20.74 -18.19
N ASP A 98 -32.02 21.56 -17.63
CA ASP A 98 -33.15 22.20 -18.33
C ASP A 98 -32.68 23.49 -19.01
N HIS A 99 -33.28 23.73 -20.16
CA HIS A 99 -33.02 24.82 -21.07
C HIS A 99 -33.17 26.21 -20.44
N ALA A 100 -32.17 27.05 -20.60
CA ALA A 100 -32.30 28.48 -20.40
C ALA A 100 -32.05 29.25 -21.70
N SER A 101 -33.10 29.92 -22.07
CA SER A 101 -33.33 31.12 -22.89
C SER A 101 -32.15 31.79 -23.60
N ASP A 102 -32.40 32.05 -24.88
CA ASP A 102 -31.71 32.95 -25.78
C ASP A 102 -31.53 34.36 -25.19
N ALA A 103 -30.33 34.72 -24.80
CA ALA A 103 -29.88 36.08 -24.56
C ALA A 103 -28.89 36.46 -25.66
N GLU A 104 -29.16 37.55 -26.32
CA GLU A 104 -28.44 38.13 -27.45
C GLU A 104 -26.93 38.23 -27.17
N ASP A 105 -26.14 37.40 -27.83
CA ASP A 105 -24.66 37.42 -27.85
C ASP A 105 -24.20 38.67 -28.64
N LEU A 106 -23.73 39.68 -27.95
CA LEU A 106 -22.91 40.73 -28.53
C LEU A 106 -21.65 40.04 -29.15
N LEU A 107 -21.51 40.20 -30.47
CA LEU A 107 -20.43 39.65 -31.31
C LEU A 107 -19.05 40.12 -30.83
N GLU A 108 -18.51 39.49 -29.77
CA GLU A 108 -17.09 39.51 -29.54
C GLU A 108 -16.43 38.60 -30.57
N SER A 109 -15.51 39.15 -31.38
CA SER A 109 -14.78 38.39 -32.40
C SER A 109 -14.02 37.26 -31.73
N GLU A 110 -14.12 36.04 -32.27
CA GLU A 110 -13.38 34.87 -31.84
C GLU A 110 -11.88 35.14 -32.01
N ALA A 111 -11.17 35.25 -30.90
CA ALA A 111 -9.72 35.44 -30.92
C ALA A 111 -9.05 34.07 -31.05
N VAL A 112 -8.25 33.88 -32.09
CA VAL A 112 -7.44 32.68 -32.29
C VAL A 112 -6.02 32.94 -31.80
N MET A 113 -5.56 32.11 -30.84
CA MET A 113 -4.21 32.15 -30.31
C MET A 113 -3.39 31.04 -30.96
N THR A 114 -2.17 31.31 -31.39
CA THR A 114 -1.29 30.30 -31.97
C THR A 114 -0.25 29.86 -30.94
N SER A 115 -0.03 28.55 -30.82
CA SER A 115 1.03 27.97 -29.99
C SER A 115 2.41 28.46 -30.39
N LYS A 116 3.41 28.39 -29.49
CA LYS A 116 4.81 28.74 -29.79
C LYS A 116 5.40 27.94 -30.95
N CYS A 117 4.96 26.69 -31.14
CA CYS A 117 5.40 25.86 -32.27
C CYS A 117 4.69 26.20 -33.59
N GLY A 118 3.64 27.03 -33.57
CA GLY A 118 2.88 27.40 -34.78
C GLY A 118 1.90 26.32 -35.28
N THR A 119 1.89 25.15 -34.66
CA THR A 119 1.11 23.97 -35.18
C THR A 119 -0.28 23.83 -34.58
N ILE A 120 -0.53 24.43 -33.40
CA ILE A 120 -1.80 24.32 -32.69
C ILE A 120 -2.45 25.69 -32.65
N GLN A 121 -3.71 25.74 -33.06
CA GLN A 121 -4.55 26.92 -32.93
C GLN A 121 -5.54 26.73 -31.77
N TRP A 122 -5.65 27.75 -30.95
CA TRP A 122 -6.52 27.78 -29.76
C TRP A 122 -7.54 28.88 -29.92
N SER A 123 -8.83 28.51 -30.02
CA SER A 123 -9.93 29.46 -29.99
C SER A 123 -10.17 29.99 -28.57
N SER A 124 -10.51 31.27 -28.43
CA SER A 124 -10.94 31.83 -27.14
C SER A 124 -12.35 31.39 -26.72
N LYS A 125 -13.13 30.87 -27.67
CA LYS A 125 -14.50 30.39 -27.44
C LYS A 125 -14.58 28.86 -27.49
N PRO A 126 -15.38 28.24 -26.59
CA PRO A 126 -15.57 26.79 -26.62
C PRO A 126 -16.31 26.33 -27.88
N HIS A 127 -15.88 25.22 -28.44
CA HIS A 127 -16.59 24.60 -29.55
C HIS A 127 -17.92 24.00 -29.06
N ARG A 128 -19.05 24.46 -29.64
CA ARG A 128 -20.37 23.91 -29.29
C ARG A 128 -20.48 22.43 -29.69
N ALA A 129 -20.42 21.53 -28.72
CA ALA A 129 -20.65 20.12 -28.93
C ALA A 129 -22.06 19.73 -28.46
N ARG A 130 -22.86 19.13 -29.36
CA ARG A 130 -24.24 18.67 -29.04
C ARG A 130 -24.29 17.43 -28.14
N ARG A 131 -23.18 16.69 -27.99
CA ARG A 131 -23.08 15.44 -27.19
C ARG A 131 -21.77 15.39 -26.43
N LEU A 132 -21.79 14.71 -25.27
CA LEU A 132 -20.57 14.36 -24.56
C LEU A 132 -19.69 13.48 -25.44
N PRO A 133 -18.37 13.74 -25.49
CA PRO A 133 -17.48 12.91 -26.26
C PRO A 133 -17.32 11.52 -25.64
N PRO A 134 -17.02 10.51 -26.47
CA PRO A 134 -16.92 9.12 -26.00
C PRO A 134 -15.93 8.90 -24.86
N TRP A 135 -14.89 9.73 -24.77
CA TRP A 135 -13.86 9.64 -23.71
C TRP A 135 -14.30 10.22 -22.37
N ASN A 136 -15.47 10.87 -22.30
CA ASN A 136 -16.08 11.40 -21.06
C ASN A 136 -17.31 10.59 -20.63
N VAL A 137 -17.58 9.45 -21.26
CA VAL A 137 -18.74 8.61 -20.94
C VAL A 137 -18.27 7.34 -20.24
N MET A 138 -18.56 7.23 -18.94
CA MET A 138 -18.30 6.02 -18.17
C MET A 138 -19.09 4.83 -18.70
N THR A 139 -18.40 3.72 -18.95
CA THR A 139 -18.99 2.47 -19.49
C THR A 139 -19.04 1.34 -18.45
N GLU A 140 -18.39 1.50 -17.31
CA GLU A 140 -18.30 0.49 -16.27
C GLU A 140 -18.66 1.05 -14.89
N GLU A 141 -19.26 0.23 -14.06
CA GLU A 141 -19.46 0.55 -12.64
C GLU A 141 -18.17 0.35 -11.84
N SER A 142 -17.87 1.30 -10.93
CA SER A 142 -16.76 1.21 -9.99
C SER A 142 -17.07 0.29 -8.82
N GLY A 143 -16.02 -0.31 -8.22
CA GLY A 143 -16.13 -1.15 -7.03
C GLY A 143 -15.52 -2.54 -7.22
N VAL A 144 -15.81 -3.43 -6.28
CA VAL A 144 -15.33 -4.82 -6.29
C VAL A 144 -16.15 -5.64 -7.30
N PRO A 145 -15.52 -6.30 -8.30
CA PRO A 145 -16.22 -7.20 -9.21
C PRO A 145 -16.93 -8.34 -8.48
N GLU A 146 -18.04 -8.84 -9.02
CA GLU A 146 -18.78 -9.96 -8.44
C GLU A 146 -17.95 -11.25 -8.35
N SER A 147 -17.01 -11.42 -9.27
CA SER A 147 -16.09 -12.57 -9.31
C SER A 147 -15.06 -12.59 -8.17
N VAL A 148 -14.90 -11.49 -7.44
CA VAL A 148 -13.97 -11.39 -6.31
C VAL A 148 -14.72 -11.67 -5.03
N GLU A 149 -14.56 -12.87 -4.49
CA GLU A 149 -15.21 -13.33 -3.26
C GLU A 149 -14.19 -13.44 -2.13
N PHE A 150 -14.60 -13.08 -0.92
CA PHE A 150 -13.82 -13.27 0.30
C PHE A 150 -14.77 -13.25 1.51
N GLU A 151 -14.51 -14.12 2.48
CA GLU A 151 -15.27 -14.24 3.73
C GLU A 151 -14.53 -13.64 4.92
N ALA A 152 -13.21 -13.70 4.90
CA ALA A 152 -12.35 -13.19 5.96
C ALA A 152 -11.46 -12.04 5.47
N ILE A 153 -10.98 -11.24 6.41
CA ILE A 153 -10.03 -10.14 6.13
C ILE A 153 -8.74 -10.67 5.47
N SER A 154 -8.27 -11.87 5.92
CA SER A 154 -7.11 -12.53 5.32
C SER A 154 -7.33 -12.93 3.86
N ASP A 155 -8.55 -13.27 3.46
CA ASP A 155 -8.86 -13.65 2.09
C ASP A 155 -8.84 -12.43 1.17
N ALA A 156 -9.36 -11.28 1.63
CA ALA A 156 -9.23 -10.02 0.92
C ALA A 156 -7.76 -9.63 0.69
N PHE A 157 -6.85 -9.97 1.61
CA PHE A 157 -5.41 -9.76 1.44
C PHE A 157 -4.80 -10.78 0.48
N ARG A 158 -5.20 -12.06 0.54
CA ARG A 158 -4.76 -13.13 -0.38
C ARG A 158 -5.16 -12.87 -1.83
N THR A 159 -6.14 -12.01 -2.06
CA THR A 159 -6.46 -11.53 -3.42
C THR A 159 -5.26 -10.86 -4.08
N PHE A 160 -4.37 -10.24 -3.32
CA PHE A 160 -3.18 -9.54 -3.83
C PHE A 160 -1.89 -10.35 -3.69
N ILE A 161 -1.73 -11.06 -2.58
CA ILE A 161 -0.63 -12.02 -2.35
C ILE A 161 -1.23 -13.41 -2.51
N ASP A 162 -1.53 -13.75 -3.74
CA ASP A 162 -2.22 -14.97 -4.12
C ASP A 162 -1.32 -16.22 -4.10
N GLU A 163 -1.88 -17.35 -4.48
CA GLU A 163 -1.17 -18.63 -4.55
C GLU A 163 0.02 -18.54 -5.51
N GLN A 164 -0.14 -17.89 -6.67
CA GLN A 164 0.92 -17.73 -7.65
C GLN A 164 2.12 -16.96 -7.07
N MET A 165 1.86 -15.84 -6.39
CA MET A 165 2.90 -15.04 -5.74
C MET A 165 3.54 -15.79 -4.58
N THR A 166 2.74 -16.49 -3.79
CA THR A 166 3.19 -17.29 -2.66
C THR A 166 4.12 -18.41 -3.11
N ASP A 167 3.75 -19.14 -4.16
CA ASP A 167 4.56 -20.21 -4.75
C ASP A 167 5.88 -19.69 -5.32
N LEU A 168 5.85 -18.55 -6.00
CA LEU A 168 7.05 -17.88 -6.49
C LEU A 168 8.02 -17.57 -5.34
N ILE A 169 7.53 -16.94 -4.26
CA ILE A 169 8.33 -16.60 -3.09
C ILE A 169 8.89 -17.85 -2.42
N LEU A 170 8.07 -18.88 -2.22
CA LEU A 170 8.48 -20.14 -1.58
C LEU A 170 9.56 -20.85 -2.40
N ARG A 171 9.36 -20.98 -3.71
CA ARG A 171 10.30 -21.64 -4.62
C ARG A 171 11.70 -21.04 -4.52
N TYR A 172 11.80 -19.73 -4.74
CA TYR A 172 13.11 -19.07 -4.78
C TYR A 172 13.71 -18.86 -3.39
N THR A 173 12.89 -18.68 -2.36
CA THR A 173 13.36 -18.59 -0.97
C THR A 173 13.93 -19.91 -0.48
N ASN A 174 13.25 -21.05 -0.71
CA ASN A 174 13.73 -22.36 -0.31
C ASN A 174 15.00 -22.78 -1.07
N ALA A 175 15.03 -22.52 -2.39
CA ALA A 175 16.23 -22.76 -3.19
C ALA A 175 17.45 -21.98 -2.64
N HIS A 176 17.28 -20.68 -2.40
CA HIS A 176 18.35 -19.83 -1.86
C HIS A 176 18.73 -20.22 -0.42
N ALA A 177 17.77 -20.61 0.41
CA ALA A 177 18.04 -21.11 1.76
C ALA A 177 18.90 -22.38 1.76
N ALA A 178 18.67 -23.30 0.81
CA ALA A 178 19.50 -24.48 0.62
C ALA A 178 20.94 -24.10 0.26
N GLU A 179 21.15 -23.11 -0.59
CA GLU A 179 22.50 -22.60 -0.93
C GLU A 179 23.21 -21.98 0.28
N ILE A 180 22.50 -21.14 1.08
CA ILE A 180 23.08 -20.56 2.31
C ILE A 180 23.48 -21.67 3.29
N LYS A 181 22.64 -22.70 3.44
CA LYS A 181 22.89 -23.82 4.35
C LYS A 181 24.15 -24.58 3.98
N LEU A 182 24.44 -24.77 2.70
CA LEU A 182 25.68 -25.40 2.23
C LEU A 182 26.92 -24.55 2.58
N LYS A 183 26.78 -23.22 2.58
CA LYS A 183 27.89 -22.28 2.85
C LYS A 183 28.09 -21.97 4.34
N SER A 184 27.04 -22.15 5.19
CA SER A 184 27.06 -21.72 6.58
C SER A 184 26.40 -22.72 7.52
N GLN A 185 27.20 -23.34 8.41
CA GLN A 185 26.69 -24.25 9.46
C GLN A 185 25.81 -23.54 10.51
N ARG A 186 25.90 -22.21 10.64
CA ARG A 186 25.13 -21.42 11.58
C ARG A 186 23.71 -21.13 11.09
N PHE A 187 23.44 -21.31 9.80
CA PHE A 187 22.11 -21.08 9.20
C PHE A 187 21.24 -22.32 9.44
N ASN A 188 20.19 -22.13 10.24
CA ASN A 188 19.33 -23.24 10.65
C ASN A 188 18.10 -23.37 9.76
N TRP A 189 18.25 -24.06 8.62
CA TRP A 189 17.15 -24.35 7.68
C TRP A 189 16.89 -25.85 7.61
N ASN A 190 16.23 -26.36 8.67
CA ASN A 190 15.95 -27.81 8.77
C ASN A 190 14.69 -28.22 8.02
N ASN A 191 13.74 -27.31 7.90
CA ASN A 191 12.52 -27.49 7.14
C ASN A 191 12.35 -26.33 6.17
N ASP A 192 11.86 -26.66 4.97
CA ASP A 192 11.49 -25.67 3.99
C ASP A 192 10.40 -24.76 4.52
N LEU A 193 10.39 -23.51 4.03
CA LEU A 193 9.35 -22.54 4.30
C LEU A 193 8.06 -23.00 3.66
N SER A 194 7.01 -23.14 4.43
CA SER A 194 5.67 -23.48 3.96
C SER A 194 4.80 -22.24 3.73
N VAL A 195 3.69 -22.37 3.00
CA VAL A 195 2.68 -21.31 2.80
C VAL A 195 2.24 -20.73 4.13
N THR A 196 1.84 -21.57 5.06
CA THR A 196 1.34 -21.16 6.39
C THR A 196 2.40 -20.40 7.20
N GLU A 197 3.67 -20.80 7.09
CA GLU A 197 4.76 -20.12 7.79
C GLU A 197 5.13 -18.80 7.11
N LEU A 198 5.06 -18.70 5.77
CA LEU A 198 5.24 -17.45 5.03
C LEU A 198 4.13 -16.44 5.35
N GLU A 199 2.87 -16.88 5.37
CA GLU A 199 1.75 -16.03 5.80
C GLU A 199 1.95 -15.52 7.24
N ALA A 200 2.38 -16.40 8.14
CA ALA A 200 2.67 -16.01 9.53
C ALA A 200 3.84 -15.02 9.63
N PHE A 201 4.85 -15.17 8.79
CA PHE A 201 5.95 -14.20 8.68
C PHE A 201 5.44 -12.82 8.22
N ILE A 202 4.59 -12.77 7.18
CA ILE A 202 3.96 -11.54 6.70
C ILE A 202 3.04 -10.95 7.78
N GLY A 203 2.25 -11.78 8.46
CA GLY A 203 1.40 -11.36 9.58
C GLY A 203 2.18 -10.68 10.70
N LEU A 204 3.35 -11.24 11.08
CA LEU A 204 4.24 -10.59 12.08
C LEU A 204 4.80 -9.25 11.59
N LEU A 205 5.13 -9.12 10.29
CA LEU A 205 5.57 -7.85 9.72
C LEU A 205 4.46 -6.80 9.81
N ILE A 206 3.22 -7.15 9.46
CA ILE A 206 2.06 -6.26 9.55
C ILE A 206 1.80 -5.86 11.01
N LEU A 207 1.80 -6.81 11.96
CA LEU A 207 1.62 -6.53 13.38
C LEU A 207 2.72 -5.60 13.93
N ALA A 208 3.96 -5.76 13.49
CA ALA A 208 5.04 -4.85 13.84
C ALA A 208 4.81 -3.42 13.28
N GLY A 209 4.20 -3.31 12.10
CA GLY A 209 3.74 -2.03 11.52
C GLY A 209 2.65 -1.38 12.36
N VAL A 210 1.62 -2.14 12.75
CA VAL A 210 0.52 -1.70 13.63
C VAL A 210 1.03 -1.13 14.96
N GLN A 211 2.10 -1.72 15.51
CA GLN A 211 2.73 -1.24 16.75
C GLN A 211 3.72 -0.09 16.51
N ARG A 212 3.86 0.39 15.27
CA ARG A 212 4.79 1.48 14.89
C ARG A 212 6.25 1.23 15.33
N CYS A 213 6.66 -0.05 15.41
CA CYS A 213 7.98 -0.46 15.90
C CYS A 213 9.12 -0.26 14.89
N LYS A 214 8.99 0.65 13.94
CA LYS A 214 9.95 0.86 12.84
C LYS A 214 11.38 1.13 13.33
N ASN A 215 11.52 1.89 14.41
CA ASN A 215 12.80 2.32 14.98
C ASN A 215 13.25 1.42 16.14
N GLN A 216 12.45 0.44 16.55
CA GLN A 216 12.76 -0.48 17.62
C GLN A 216 13.66 -1.61 17.12
N ALA A 217 14.65 -2.03 17.91
CA ALA A 217 15.48 -3.17 17.56
C ALA A 217 14.63 -4.42 17.39
N LEU A 218 14.80 -5.12 16.28
CA LEU A 218 13.93 -6.25 15.92
C LEU A 218 13.87 -7.32 17.01
N ARG A 219 14.98 -7.55 17.73
CA ARG A 219 15.05 -8.55 18.81
C ARG A 219 14.14 -8.21 19.99
N GLU A 220 13.91 -6.94 20.26
CA GLU A 220 13.05 -6.47 21.36
C GLU A 220 11.59 -6.90 21.17
N LEU A 221 11.13 -7.09 19.93
CA LEU A 221 9.77 -7.60 19.67
C LEU A 221 9.55 -9.01 20.23
N TRP A 222 10.63 -9.79 20.42
CA TRP A 222 10.63 -11.13 21.03
C TRP A 222 10.98 -11.13 22.51
N ASP A 223 11.27 -10.00 23.11
CA ASP A 223 11.59 -9.90 24.53
C ASP A 223 10.41 -10.35 25.42
N GLU A 224 10.72 -11.00 26.57
CA GLU A 224 9.67 -11.51 27.47
C GLU A 224 8.99 -10.40 28.26
N GLN A 225 9.67 -9.31 28.54
CA GLN A 225 9.17 -8.20 29.38
C GLN A 225 8.65 -7.04 28.53
N TRP A 226 9.37 -6.67 27.46
CA TRP A 226 9.10 -5.49 26.65
C TRP A 226 8.50 -5.82 25.27
N GLY A 227 8.62 -7.07 24.82
CA GLY A 227 8.11 -7.50 23.53
C GLY A 227 6.64 -7.91 23.56
N PHE A 228 6.13 -8.21 22.38
CA PHE A 228 4.73 -8.62 22.23
C PHE A 228 4.62 -10.15 22.22
N PRO A 229 3.74 -10.74 23.02
CA PRO A 229 3.58 -12.20 23.11
C PRO A 229 3.35 -12.90 21.77
N VAL A 230 2.63 -12.25 20.84
CA VAL A 230 2.32 -12.80 19.51
C VAL A 230 3.56 -13.19 18.72
N PHE A 231 4.67 -12.42 18.81
CA PHE A 231 5.90 -12.74 18.08
C PHE A 231 6.50 -14.06 18.55
N ARG A 232 6.65 -14.25 19.86
CA ARG A 232 7.16 -15.50 20.44
C ARG A 232 6.24 -16.69 20.21
N THR A 233 4.94 -16.46 20.23
CA THR A 233 3.93 -17.47 19.98
C THR A 233 4.00 -17.97 18.54
N THR A 234 4.15 -17.06 17.58
CA THR A 234 4.14 -17.38 16.15
C THR A 234 5.41 -18.10 15.72
N MET A 235 6.60 -17.53 15.93
CA MET A 235 7.86 -18.19 15.59
C MET A 235 9.02 -17.70 16.46
N SER A 236 10.14 -18.40 16.42
CA SER A 236 11.36 -17.96 17.11
C SER A 236 12.00 -16.77 16.37
N TYR A 237 12.69 -15.89 17.11
CA TYR A 237 13.46 -14.78 16.52
C TYR A 237 14.44 -15.28 15.44
N ASN A 238 15.18 -16.35 15.71
CA ASN A 238 16.15 -16.88 14.76
C ASN A 238 15.48 -17.36 13.47
N ARG A 239 14.32 -18.03 13.55
CA ARG A 239 13.60 -18.48 12.34
C ARG A 239 13.10 -17.27 11.53
N PHE A 240 12.61 -16.22 12.17
CA PHE A 240 12.22 -14.98 11.50
C PHE A 240 13.40 -14.33 10.75
N ILE A 241 14.58 -14.25 11.39
CA ILE A 241 15.80 -13.73 10.75
C ILE A 241 16.26 -14.64 9.60
N ASP A 242 16.18 -15.95 9.77
CA ASP A 242 16.60 -16.89 8.72
C ASP A 242 15.67 -16.78 7.50
N ILE A 243 14.36 -16.64 7.69
CA ILE A 243 13.42 -16.36 6.60
C ILE A 243 13.77 -15.03 5.92
N LEU A 244 13.99 -13.96 6.69
CA LEU A 244 14.34 -12.65 6.15
C LEU A 244 15.65 -12.69 5.33
N ARG A 245 16.64 -13.47 5.76
CA ARG A 245 17.91 -13.67 5.03
C ARG A 245 17.71 -14.46 3.73
N ALA A 246 16.92 -15.51 3.79
CA ALA A 246 16.68 -16.39 2.65
C ALA A 246 15.76 -15.81 1.58
N LEU A 247 14.90 -14.82 1.93
CA LEU A 247 13.86 -14.30 1.08
C LEU A 247 14.37 -13.90 -0.32
N ARG A 248 13.78 -14.48 -1.38
CA ARG A 248 14.10 -14.25 -2.81
C ARG A 248 12.83 -14.27 -3.64
N PHE A 249 12.87 -13.60 -4.81
CA PHE A 249 11.73 -13.43 -5.70
C PHE A 249 12.04 -13.85 -7.14
N ASP A 250 13.25 -14.37 -7.40
CA ASP A 250 13.67 -14.84 -8.71
C ASP A 250 14.83 -15.83 -8.61
N ASP A 251 15.14 -16.47 -9.74
CA ASP A 251 16.36 -17.22 -9.91
C ASP A 251 17.54 -16.29 -10.13
N GLN A 252 18.46 -16.28 -9.17
CA GLN A 252 19.68 -15.47 -9.24
C GLN A 252 20.64 -15.94 -10.33
N SER A 253 20.67 -17.23 -10.66
CA SER A 253 21.60 -17.80 -11.64
C SER A 253 21.33 -17.30 -13.06
N THR A 254 20.06 -17.10 -13.42
CA THR A 254 19.63 -16.61 -14.74
C THR A 254 19.45 -15.10 -14.82
N ARG A 255 19.60 -14.39 -13.70
CA ARG A 255 19.30 -12.95 -13.62
C ARG A 255 20.13 -12.11 -14.58
N GLN A 256 21.44 -12.37 -14.69
CA GLN A 256 22.33 -11.61 -15.58
C GLN A 256 21.92 -11.75 -17.04
N GLU A 257 21.55 -12.97 -17.48
CA GLU A 257 21.05 -13.23 -18.82
C GLU A 257 19.73 -12.48 -19.09
N ARG A 258 18.80 -12.52 -18.12
CA ARG A 258 17.52 -11.79 -18.22
C ARG A 258 17.71 -10.27 -18.28
N VAL A 259 18.66 -9.73 -17.51
CA VAL A 259 19.02 -8.29 -17.58
C VAL A 259 19.66 -7.97 -18.93
N ALA A 260 20.57 -8.80 -19.45
CA ALA A 260 21.20 -8.58 -20.74
C ALA A 260 20.19 -8.63 -21.90
N ALA A 261 19.24 -9.56 -21.84
CA ALA A 261 18.21 -9.71 -22.89
C ALA A 261 17.17 -8.59 -22.90
N SER A 262 16.74 -8.10 -21.73
CA SER A 262 15.63 -7.14 -21.58
C SER A 262 16.09 -5.70 -21.31
N GLY A 263 17.33 -5.48 -20.86
CA GLY A 263 17.80 -4.20 -20.31
C GLY A 263 17.17 -3.83 -18.96
N ASN A 264 16.31 -4.68 -18.40
CA ASN A 264 15.57 -4.39 -17.18
C ASN A 264 16.41 -4.69 -15.93
N GLN A 265 16.95 -3.66 -15.29
CA GLN A 265 17.71 -3.78 -14.03
C GLN A 265 16.86 -4.26 -12.84
N GLY A 266 15.53 -4.19 -12.95
CA GLY A 266 14.56 -4.70 -11.97
C GLY A 266 14.23 -6.19 -12.10
N ALA A 267 14.98 -6.96 -12.91
CA ALA A 267 14.70 -8.37 -13.20
C ALA A 267 14.49 -9.25 -11.96
N ALA A 268 15.15 -8.91 -10.84
CA ALA A 268 15.05 -9.66 -9.57
C ALA A 268 13.64 -9.63 -8.90
N VAL A 269 12.76 -8.73 -9.32
CA VAL A 269 11.40 -8.59 -8.78
C VAL A 269 10.34 -8.49 -9.87
N HIS A 270 10.74 -8.64 -11.11
CA HIS A 270 9.88 -8.38 -12.27
C HIS A 270 8.63 -9.27 -12.25
N GLU A 271 8.79 -10.57 -12.10
CA GLU A 271 7.69 -11.54 -12.06
C GLU A 271 6.75 -11.29 -10.88
N MET A 272 7.31 -11.03 -9.68
CA MET A 272 6.53 -10.66 -8.49
C MET A 272 5.66 -9.41 -8.74
N LEU A 273 6.22 -8.37 -9.36
CA LEU A 273 5.49 -7.14 -9.67
C LEU A 273 4.42 -7.37 -10.74
N GLN A 274 4.68 -8.22 -11.75
CA GLN A 274 3.68 -8.55 -12.77
C GLN A 274 2.47 -9.26 -12.18
N ILE A 275 2.68 -10.25 -11.30
CA ILE A 275 1.60 -10.95 -10.60
C ILE A 275 0.82 -9.96 -9.76
N PHE A 276 1.50 -9.14 -8.95
CA PHE A 276 0.86 -8.16 -8.09
C PHE A 276 0.02 -7.13 -8.88
N SER A 277 0.57 -6.57 -9.96
CA SER A 277 -0.15 -5.65 -10.85
C SER A 277 -1.39 -6.31 -11.47
N ALA A 278 -1.28 -7.57 -11.91
CA ALA A 278 -2.41 -8.31 -12.46
C ALA A 278 -3.53 -8.48 -11.42
N ASN A 279 -3.16 -8.83 -10.18
CA ASN A 279 -4.09 -8.96 -9.07
C ASN A 279 -4.77 -7.64 -8.72
N CYS A 280 -4.02 -6.53 -8.73
CA CYS A 280 -4.60 -5.20 -8.51
C CYS A 280 -5.64 -4.84 -9.59
N ARG A 281 -5.30 -5.05 -10.86
CA ARG A 281 -6.20 -4.74 -12.00
C ARG A 281 -7.49 -5.57 -12.00
N SER A 282 -7.43 -6.83 -11.60
CA SER A 282 -8.59 -7.74 -11.63
C SER A 282 -9.53 -7.58 -10.43
N SER A 283 -9.02 -7.06 -9.30
CA SER A 283 -9.75 -7.12 -8.02
C SER A 283 -10.64 -5.91 -7.74
N TYR A 284 -10.43 -4.80 -8.43
CA TYR A 284 -11.20 -3.57 -8.21
C TYR A 284 -11.29 -2.74 -9.48
N ARG A 285 -12.48 -2.21 -9.76
CA ARG A 285 -12.73 -1.24 -10.82
C ARG A 285 -12.69 0.15 -10.22
N CYS A 286 -11.67 0.93 -10.60
CA CYS A 286 -11.50 2.30 -10.12
C CYS A 286 -12.72 3.17 -10.40
N GLY A 287 -12.87 4.25 -9.64
CA GLY A 287 -13.86 5.30 -9.84
C GLY A 287 -13.69 6.06 -11.16
N PRO A 288 -14.45 7.16 -11.33
CA PRO A 288 -14.42 7.95 -12.56
C PRO A 288 -13.07 8.64 -12.83
N SER A 289 -12.26 8.82 -11.79
CA SER A 289 -10.94 9.46 -11.89
C SER A 289 -9.86 8.61 -11.26
N VAL A 290 -8.72 8.54 -11.95
CA VAL A 290 -7.48 7.94 -11.43
C VAL A 290 -6.36 8.97 -11.48
N THR A 291 -5.42 8.87 -10.55
CA THR A 291 -4.20 9.67 -10.50
C THR A 291 -3.02 8.80 -10.91
N ILE A 292 -2.15 9.31 -11.79
CA ILE A 292 -0.87 8.68 -12.09
C ILE A 292 0.25 9.59 -11.65
N ASP A 293 1.08 9.07 -10.72
CA ASP A 293 2.20 9.82 -10.13
C ASP A 293 3.29 8.86 -9.63
N GLU A 294 4.38 9.40 -9.03
CA GLU A 294 5.46 8.61 -8.47
C GLU A 294 5.39 8.45 -6.95
N GLN A 295 5.61 7.22 -6.49
CA GLN A 295 5.97 6.88 -5.13
C GLN A 295 7.49 6.73 -5.00
N LEU A 296 8.08 7.26 -3.91
CA LEU A 296 9.47 7.00 -3.56
C LEU A 296 9.57 5.97 -2.43
N VAL A 297 9.91 4.74 -2.79
CA VAL A 297 10.22 3.69 -1.80
C VAL A 297 11.61 3.98 -1.22
N THR A 298 11.66 4.63 -0.08
CA THR A 298 12.91 5.09 0.56
C THR A 298 13.92 3.94 0.68
N PHE A 299 15.15 4.13 0.19
CA PHE A 299 16.21 3.12 0.27
C PHE A 299 17.59 3.78 0.18
N HIS A 300 18.47 3.46 1.13
CA HIS A 300 19.83 4.03 1.21
C HIS A 300 20.94 3.04 0.84
N GLY A 301 20.58 1.76 0.63
CA GLY A 301 21.53 0.73 0.26
C GLY A 301 21.97 0.82 -1.21
N ASN A 302 22.74 -0.18 -1.65
CA ASN A 302 23.18 -0.26 -3.04
C ASN A 302 22.01 -0.68 -3.96
N CYS A 303 21.71 0.15 -4.97
CA CYS A 303 20.73 -0.11 -6.02
C CYS A 303 21.10 0.72 -7.25
N ARG A 304 21.26 0.07 -8.42
CA ARG A 304 21.72 0.72 -9.66
C ARG A 304 20.79 1.81 -10.17
N PHE A 305 19.48 1.68 -9.90
CA PHE A 305 18.44 2.62 -10.32
C PHE A 305 17.86 3.42 -9.15
N ARG A 306 18.62 3.57 -8.08
CA ARG A 306 18.23 4.45 -6.97
C ARG A 306 18.24 5.90 -7.45
N VAL A 307 17.16 6.63 -7.16
CA VAL A 307 16.98 8.04 -7.50
C VAL A 307 17.12 8.95 -6.27
N TYR A 308 17.40 10.21 -6.52
CA TYR A 308 17.36 11.27 -5.53
C TYR A 308 16.25 12.26 -5.91
N ILE A 309 15.28 12.44 -5.03
CA ILE A 309 14.17 13.39 -5.20
C ILE A 309 14.15 14.27 -3.95
N PRO A 310 14.61 15.53 -4.03
CA PRO A 310 14.79 16.39 -2.85
C PRO A 310 13.49 16.74 -2.15
N THR A 311 12.38 16.80 -2.87
CA THR A 311 11.03 17.15 -2.39
C THR A 311 10.35 16.02 -1.60
N LYS A 312 10.75 14.75 -1.82
CA LYS A 312 10.17 13.64 -1.07
C LYS A 312 10.90 13.44 0.28
N PRO A 313 10.20 13.15 1.39
CA PRO A 313 10.79 13.07 2.73
C PRO A 313 11.99 12.12 2.85
N GLY A 314 11.96 11.02 2.09
CA GLY A 314 13.05 10.03 2.09
C GLY A 314 14.26 10.40 1.23
N LYS A 315 14.15 11.40 0.36
CA LYS A 315 15.14 11.90 -0.60
C LYS A 315 15.76 10.83 -1.51
N TYR A 316 16.21 9.69 -0.98
CA TYR A 316 16.81 8.58 -1.73
C TYR A 316 15.91 7.35 -1.72
N GLY A 317 15.71 6.73 -2.88
CA GLY A 317 14.88 5.52 -2.95
C GLY A 317 14.74 4.95 -4.36
N MET A 318 13.84 3.98 -4.47
CA MET A 318 13.40 3.44 -5.74
C MET A 318 12.11 4.14 -6.15
N LYS A 319 12.08 4.63 -7.37
CA LYS A 319 10.88 5.26 -7.95
C LYS A 319 9.94 4.16 -8.44
N VAL A 320 8.68 4.24 -8.03
CA VAL A 320 7.60 3.38 -8.52
C VAL A 320 6.51 4.30 -9.06
N TRP A 321 6.15 4.16 -10.32
CA TRP A 321 4.99 4.83 -10.87
C TRP A 321 3.75 4.05 -10.51
N ILE A 322 2.71 4.75 -10.09
CA ILE A 322 1.47 4.15 -9.60
C ILE A 322 0.29 4.82 -10.29
N MET A 323 -0.69 4.03 -10.67
CA MET A 323 -2.05 4.46 -10.95
C MET A 323 -2.92 4.17 -9.73
N ALA A 324 -3.45 5.20 -9.11
CA ALA A 324 -4.33 5.08 -7.95
C ALA A 324 -5.70 5.70 -8.23
N ASP A 325 -6.74 5.11 -7.69
CA ASP A 325 -8.08 5.70 -7.66
C ASP A 325 -8.05 7.01 -6.87
N SER A 326 -8.62 8.09 -7.42
CA SER A 326 -8.54 9.43 -6.80
C SER A 326 -9.42 9.58 -5.56
N GLU A 327 -10.44 8.72 -5.38
CA GLU A 327 -11.38 8.79 -4.25
C GLU A 327 -11.06 7.77 -3.17
N THR A 328 -10.70 6.53 -3.57
CA THR A 328 -10.46 5.42 -2.64
C THR A 328 -8.99 5.19 -2.35
N PHE A 329 -8.10 5.78 -3.17
CA PHE A 329 -6.64 5.59 -3.11
C PHE A 329 -6.19 4.14 -3.35
N TYR A 330 -7.07 3.35 -3.96
CA TYR A 330 -6.76 1.99 -4.38
C TYR A 330 -5.63 1.99 -5.42
N CYS A 331 -4.57 1.22 -5.18
CA CYS A 331 -3.53 1.01 -6.16
C CYS A 331 -4.04 0.09 -7.28
N GLY A 332 -4.39 0.68 -8.44
CA GLY A 332 -4.92 -0.08 -9.58
C GLY A 332 -3.83 -0.74 -10.42
N ASP A 333 -2.67 -0.10 -10.54
CA ASP A 333 -1.51 -0.63 -11.26
C ASP A 333 -0.22 0.05 -10.79
N LEU A 334 0.94 -0.60 -11.02
CA LEU A 334 2.24 -0.03 -10.69
C LEU A 334 3.37 -0.50 -11.62
N GLN A 335 4.38 0.36 -11.79
CA GLN A 335 5.57 0.06 -12.59
C GLN A 335 6.84 0.55 -11.87
N LEU A 336 7.81 -0.36 -11.67
CA LEU A 336 9.11 0.02 -11.10
C LEU A 336 9.96 0.73 -12.16
N TYR A 337 10.51 1.89 -11.81
CA TYR A 337 11.57 2.51 -12.59
C TYR A 337 12.88 1.74 -12.39
N ALA A 338 13.29 1.02 -13.41
CA ALA A 338 14.48 0.17 -13.39
C ALA A 338 15.73 0.83 -14.04
N GLY A 339 15.75 2.17 -14.12
CA GLY A 339 16.83 2.89 -14.78
C GLY A 339 16.60 3.09 -16.29
N ARG A 340 17.58 3.67 -16.96
CA ARG A 340 17.55 3.86 -18.43
C ARG A 340 17.93 2.55 -19.12
N VAL A 341 17.25 2.23 -20.20
CA VAL A 341 17.61 1.13 -21.09
C VAL A 341 18.48 1.67 -22.21
N GLY A 342 19.76 1.33 -22.19
CA GLY A 342 20.75 1.80 -23.18
C GLY A 342 21.22 3.24 -22.96
N SER A 343 21.96 3.78 -23.93
CA SER A 343 22.54 5.14 -23.90
C SER A 343 21.58 6.25 -24.38
N GLN A 344 20.44 5.90 -24.96
CA GLN A 344 19.47 6.87 -25.47
C GLN A 344 18.61 7.45 -24.35
N GLN A 345 18.37 8.77 -24.43
CA GLN A 345 17.40 9.43 -23.58
C GLN A 345 16.00 8.88 -23.88
N ASP A 346 15.27 8.40 -22.84
CA ASP A 346 13.89 7.93 -22.99
C ASP A 346 12.98 9.16 -23.23
N VAL A 347 12.92 9.57 -24.50
CA VAL A 347 12.11 10.72 -24.93
C VAL A 347 10.63 10.34 -24.77
N GLY A 348 9.90 11.12 -23.97
CA GLY A 348 8.46 10.86 -23.72
C GLY A 348 8.18 9.81 -22.65
N GLN A 349 9.12 9.55 -21.74
CA GLN A 349 8.95 8.60 -20.63
C GLN A 349 7.63 8.81 -19.86
N GLY A 350 7.27 10.08 -19.54
CA GLY A 350 6.02 10.38 -18.84
C GLY A 350 4.79 9.88 -19.60
N SER A 351 4.70 10.18 -20.91
CA SER A 351 3.57 9.71 -21.74
C SER A 351 3.52 8.18 -21.83
N ARG A 352 4.68 7.53 -22.03
CA ARG A 352 4.76 6.05 -22.07
C ARG A 352 4.24 5.43 -20.79
N VAL A 353 4.68 5.91 -19.63
CA VAL A 353 4.25 5.41 -18.32
C VAL A 353 2.73 5.53 -18.13
N VAL A 354 2.15 6.67 -18.51
CA VAL A 354 0.69 6.86 -18.41
C VAL A 354 -0.05 5.87 -19.31
N LEU A 355 0.43 5.67 -20.54
CA LEU A 355 -0.18 4.74 -21.49
C LEU A 355 -0.06 3.28 -21.04
N ASP A 356 1.06 2.90 -20.45
CA ASP A 356 1.30 1.56 -19.89
C ASP A 356 0.36 1.28 -18.71
N LEU A 357 0.34 2.16 -17.71
CA LEU A 357 -0.46 2.00 -16.49
C LEU A 357 -1.98 2.11 -16.76
N SER A 358 -2.40 2.86 -17.78
CA SER A 358 -3.81 3.01 -18.13
C SER A 358 -4.38 1.88 -19.00
N THR A 359 -3.59 0.85 -19.31
CA THR A 359 -4.01 -0.22 -20.22
C THR A 359 -5.28 -0.94 -19.75
N SER A 360 -5.43 -1.13 -18.44
CA SER A 360 -6.59 -1.81 -17.83
C SER A 360 -7.88 -1.01 -17.87
N ILE A 361 -7.81 0.31 -18.07
CA ILE A 361 -8.98 1.21 -18.08
C ILE A 361 -9.31 1.77 -19.45
N VAL A 362 -8.66 1.29 -20.51
CA VAL A 362 -8.95 1.68 -21.91
C VAL A 362 -10.42 1.47 -22.24
N ASN A 363 -11.04 2.39 -22.99
CA ASN A 363 -12.46 2.40 -23.40
C ASN A 363 -13.49 2.57 -22.28
N THR A 364 -13.07 2.98 -21.07
CA THR A 364 -13.99 3.10 -19.93
C THR A 364 -14.54 4.49 -19.69
N GLY A 365 -14.04 5.51 -20.38
CA GLY A 365 -14.45 6.91 -20.19
C GLY A 365 -13.91 7.58 -18.93
N ARG A 366 -12.94 6.94 -18.24
CA ARG A 366 -12.32 7.48 -17.03
C ARG A 366 -11.41 8.66 -17.31
N ASN A 367 -11.28 9.52 -16.32
CA ASN A 367 -10.28 10.59 -16.33
C ASN A 367 -8.97 10.13 -15.71
N ILE A 368 -7.85 10.59 -16.28
CA ILE A 368 -6.51 10.43 -15.71
C ILE A 368 -6.01 11.81 -15.30
N THR A 369 -5.66 11.97 -14.03
CA THR A 369 -5.04 13.19 -13.50
C THR A 369 -3.53 12.98 -13.35
N THR A 370 -2.74 13.92 -13.89
CA THR A 370 -1.26 13.84 -13.89
C THR A 370 -0.62 15.18 -13.59
N ASP A 371 0.61 15.15 -13.08
CA ASP A 371 1.44 16.34 -12.90
C ASP A 371 2.10 16.79 -14.22
N ASN A 372 2.95 17.80 -14.13
CA ASN A 372 3.62 18.41 -15.28
C ASN A 372 4.73 17.53 -15.90
N PHE A 373 5.17 16.47 -15.23
CA PHE A 373 6.14 15.51 -15.78
C PHE A 373 5.50 14.65 -16.87
N PHE A 374 4.26 14.24 -16.66
CA PHE A 374 3.54 13.34 -17.56
C PHE A 374 2.73 14.09 -18.63
N THR A 375 2.12 15.23 -18.25
CA THR A 375 1.13 15.93 -19.07
C THR A 375 1.72 16.50 -20.37
N SER A 376 1.10 16.17 -21.50
CA SER A 376 1.40 16.80 -22.80
C SER A 376 0.15 16.80 -23.69
N TYR A 377 0.12 17.70 -24.68
CA TYR A 377 -0.97 17.77 -25.66
C TYR A 377 -1.11 16.44 -26.44
N ARG A 378 0.01 15.88 -26.87
CA ARG A 378 0.06 14.61 -27.56
C ARG A 378 -0.50 13.47 -26.71
N LEU A 379 -0.14 13.40 -25.41
CA LEU A 379 -0.71 12.40 -24.50
C LEU A 379 -2.22 12.52 -24.38
N ALA A 380 -2.76 13.77 -24.32
CA ALA A 380 -4.20 13.98 -24.30
C ALA A 380 -4.88 13.40 -25.54
N GLN A 381 -4.31 13.64 -26.74
CA GLN A 381 -4.82 13.08 -28.00
C GLN A 381 -4.79 11.54 -28.01
N GLU A 382 -3.68 10.93 -27.57
CA GLU A 382 -3.53 9.47 -27.52
C GLU A 382 -4.53 8.82 -26.52
N LEU A 383 -4.79 9.49 -25.38
CA LEU A 383 -5.79 9.02 -24.41
C LEU A 383 -7.23 9.17 -24.93
N MET A 384 -7.56 10.27 -25.60
CA MET A 384 -8.88 10.42 -26.23
C MET A 384 -9.17 9.32 -27.26
N GLN A 385 -8.17 8.88 -28.05
CA GLN A 385 -8.29 7.73 -28.95
C GLN A 385 -8.57 6.43 -28.19
N ARG A 386 -8.09 6.31 -26.95
CA ARG A 386 -8.34 5.19 -26.05
C ARG A 386 -9.63 5.34 -25.23
N ARG A 387 -10.46 6.36 -25.53
CA ARG A 387 -11.67 6.73 -24.78
C ARG A 387 -11.38 7.01 -23.31
N LEU A 388 -10.32 7.77 -23.04
CA LEU A 388 -9.93 8.26 -21.73
C LEU A 388 -9.75 9.77 -21.80
N SER A 389 -10.05 10.47 -20.71
CA SER A 389 -9.76 11.91 -20.60
C SER A 389 -8.51 12.15 -19.75
N LEU A 390 -7.92 13.32 -19.92
CA LEU A 390 -6.74 13.78 -19.19
C LEU A 390 -7.02 15.14 -18.57
N VAL A 391 -6.62 15.31 -17.31
CA VAL A 391 -6.50 16.62 -16.64
C VAL A 391 -5.13 16.70 -16.00
N GLY A 392 -4.35 17.75 -16.28
CA GLY A 392 -3.02 17.86 -15.69
C GLY A 392 -2.39 19.22 -15.86
N THR A 393 -1.41 19.51 -15.00
CA THR A 393 -0.58 20.72 -15.12
C THR A 393 0.41 20.60 -16.25
N VAL A 394 0.79 21.72 -16.86
CA VAL A 394 1.73 21.76 -17.98
C VAL A 394 2.88 22.70 -17.65
N ARG A 395 4.11 22.29 -17.93
CA ARG A 395 5.31 23.13 -17.75
C ARG A 395 5.23 24.36 -18.64
N SER A 396 5.52 25.53 -18.09
CA SER A 396 5.43 26.83 -18.79
C SER A 396 6.32 26.93 -20.05
N ASN A 397 7.38 26.13 -20.15
CA ASN A 397 8.29 26.11 -21.29
C ASN A 397 7.81 25.26 -22.49
N ARG A 398 6.68 24.59 -22.37
CA ARG A 398 6.14 23.75 -23.46
C ARG A 398 5.78 24.58 -24.69
N LYS A 399 6.10 24.04 -25.86
CA LYS A 399 5.90 24.70 -27.16
C LYS A 399 4.43 24.79 -27.60
N GLU A 400 3.58 23.98 -27.03
CA GLU A 400 2.15 23.92 -27.29
C GLU A 400 1.38 25.11 -26.69
N ILE A 401 1.98 25.82 -25.72
CA ILE A 401 1.35 26.93 -24.99
C ILE A 401 1.45 28.20 -25.82
N PRO A 402 0.33 28.94 -26.05
CA PRO A 402 0.35 30.26 -26.65
C PRO A 402 1.11 31.28 -25.78
N PRO A 403 1.82 32.27 -26.41
CA PRO A 403 2.49 33.32 -25.65
C PRO A 403 1.58 34.11 -24.72
N SER A 404 0.31 34.35 -25.11
CA SER A 404 -0.69 35.05 -24.29
C SER A 404 -1.09 34.33 -23.01
N MET A 405 -0.84 33.02 -22.91
CA MET A 405 -1.10 32.20 -21.71
C MET A 405 0.08 32.16 -20.75
N GLN A 406 1.22 32.71 -21.10
CA GLN A 406 2.40 32.77 -20.25
C GLN A 406 2.20 33.73 -19.06
N PRO A 407 2.96 33.56 -17.97
CA PRO A 407 3.00 34.53 -16.89
C PRO A 407 3.42 35.90 -17.43
N ASP A 408 2.60 36.93 -17.24
CA ASP A 408 2.87 38.29 -17.60
C ASP A 408 2.57 39.23 -16.41
N ARG A 409 3.33 40.33 -16.34
CA ARG A 409 3.16 41.37 -15.32
C ARG A 409 1.83 42.14 -15.49
N SER A 410 1.33 42.23 -16.72
CA SER A 410 0.06 42.91 -17.05
C SER A 410 -1.18 42.12 -16.63
N ARG A 411 -1.04 40.82 -16.41
CA ARG A 411 -2.19 39.97 -16.03
C ARG A 411 -2.53 40.15 -14.55
N PRO A 412 -3.76 40.57 -14.24
CA PRO A 412 -4.21 40.72 -12.84
C PRO A 412 -4.30 39.37 -12.13
N ALA A 413 -4.15 39.40 -10.79
CA ALA A 413 -4.45 38.23 -9.97
C ALA A 413 -5.90 37.78 -10.16
N CYS A 414 -6.16 36.49 -9.99
CA CYS A 414 -7.45 35.85 -10.19
C CYS A 414 -8.00 35.95 -11.63
N SER A 415 -7.15 36.24 -12.62
CA SER A 415 -7.54 36.24 -14.03
C SER A 415 -7.27 34.88 -14.70
N SER A 416 -8.15 34.50 -15.63
CA SER A 416 -8.08 33.26 -16.40
C SER A 416 -8.05 33.56 -17.90
N VAL A 417 -7.27 32.79 -18.65
CA VAL A 417 -7.30 32.77 -20.11
C VAL A 417 -7.52 31.33 -20.55
N PHE A 418 -8.53 31.12 -21.38
CA PHE A 418 -8.89 29.80 -21.91
C PHE A 418 -8.52 29.70 -23.37
N GLY A 419 -8.15 28.52 -23.81
CA GLY A 419 -7.95 28.16 -25.21
C GLY A 419 -8.55 26.79 -25.49
N PHE A 420 -9.27 26.67 -26.61
CA PHE A 420 -9.94 25.46 -27.03
C PHE A 420 -9.36 25.03 -28.37
N SER A 421 -8.87 23.80 -28.45
CA SER A 421 -8.40 23.23 -29.71
C SER A 421 -9.54 22.55 -30.49
N SER A 422 -9.41 22.47 -31.81
CA SER A 422 -10.40 21.85 -32.70
C SER A 422 -10.66 20.36 -32.39
N ASP A 423 -9.69 19.67 -31.83
CA ASP A 423 -9.78 18.25 -31.46
C ASP A 423 -10.33 18.01 -30.04
N GLY A 424 -10.72 19.06 -29.33
CA GLY A 424 -11.46 18.95 -28.06
C GLY A 424 -10.62 19.00 -26.81
N VAL A 425 -9.39 19.51 -26.89
CA VAL A 425 -8.53 19.79 -25.74
C VAL A 425 -8.71 21.24 -25.31
N THR A 426 -8.88 21.46 -24.02
CA THR A 426 -8.94 22.79 -23.40
C THR A 426 -7.65 23.07 -22.66
N MET A 427 -7.12 24.26 -22.79
CA MET A 427 -6.01 24.77 -21.99
C MET A 427 -6.49 25.98 -21.20
N VAL A 428 -6.11 26.07 -19.93
CA VAL A 428 -6.39 27.22 -19.08
C VAL A 428 -5.12 27.73 -18.43
N SER A 429 -4.94 29.05 -18.43
CA SER A 429 -3.87 29.72 -17.69
C SER A 429 -4.52 30.63 -16.64
N TYR A 430 -4.33 30.32 -15.37
CA TYR A 430 -4.84 31.06 -14.22
C TYR A 430 -3.70 31.72 -13.44
N VAL A 431 -3.91 32.96 -13.00
CA VAL A 431 -2.94 33.75 -12.23
C VAL A 431 -3.36 33.80 -10.76
N PRO A 432 -2.88 32.92 -9.87
CA PRO A 432 -3.25 32.97 -8.45
C PRO A 432 -2.64 34.17 -7.72
N LYS A 433 -1.44 34.59 -8.09
CA LYS A 433 -0.69 35.71 -7.53
C LYS A 433 0.03 36.45 -8.67
N PRO A 434 0.32 37.75 -8.56
CA PRO A 434 1.05 38.49 -9.61
C PRO A 434 2.33 37.78 -10.05
N ARG A 435 2.60 37.73 -11.34
CA ARG A 435 3.76 37.08 -11.98
C ARG A 435 3.83 35.54 -11.87
N LYS A 436 2.83 34.87 -11.30
CA LYS A 436 2.73 33.41 -11.29
C LYS A 436 1.51 32.98 -12.10
N ALA A 437 1.68 32.09 -13.04
CA ALA A 437 0.56 31.47 -13.74
C ALA A 437 0.64 29.94 -13.62
N VAL A 438 -0.51 29.33 -13.39
CA VAL A 438 -0.68 27.88 -13.42
C VAL A 438 -1.38 27.53 -14.71
N ILE A 439 -0.77 26.63 -15.49
CA ILE A 439 -1.30 26.23 -16.79
C ILE A 439 -1.74 24.77 -16.70
N LEU A 440 -3.02 24.52 -17.00
CA LEU A 440 -3.58 23.17 -17.06
C LEU A 440 -4.07 22.85 -18.47
N LEU A 441 -4.05 21.57 -18.76
CA LEU A 441 -4.59 20.98 -19.96
C LEU A 441 -5.66 19.97 -19.57
N SER A 442 -6.81 20.00 -20.27
CA SER A 442 -7.93 19.08 -20.02
C SER A 442 -8.56 18.65 -21.33
N SER A 443 -8.80 17.35 -21.48
CA SER A 443 -9.70 16.83 -22.53
C SER A 443 -11.09 16.50 -21.97
N GLN A 444 -11.31 16.69 -20.68
CA GLN A 444 -12.58 16.47 -20.00
C GLN A 444 -13.49 17.70 -20.03
N HIS A 445 -12.94 18.88 -19.70
CA HIS A 445 -13.67 20.14 -19.59
C HIS A 445 -13.71 20.86 -20.94
N ARG A 446 -14.84 21.53 -21.24
CA ARG A 446 -15.08 22.17 -22.54
C ARG A 446 -15.71 23.55 -22.42
N ASP A 447 -15.69 24.14 -21.26
CA ASP A 447 -16.32 25.42 -20.93
C ASP A 447 -15.31 26.37 -20.27
N THR A 448 -15.77 27.57 -19.97
CA THR A 448 -15.01 28.61 -19.26
C THR A 448 -15.51 28.77 -17.82
N ALA A 449 -16.12 27.72 -17.24
CA ALA A 449 -16.72 27.80 -15.92
C ALA A 449 -15.71 28.15 -14.83
N LEU A 450 -16.09 29.07 -13.97
CA LEU A 450 -15.31 29.56 -12.84
C LEU A 450 -16.10 29.31 -11.55
N MET A 451 -15.38 29.09 -10.44
CA MET A 451 -15.96 29.03 -9.11
C MET A 451 -16.56 30.40 -8.74
N ASP A 452 -17.66 30.35 -7.99
CA ASP A 452 -18.35 31.55 -7.48
C ASP A 452 -17.72 31.99 -6.14
N ASP A 453 -16.42 32.25 -6.17
CA ASP A 453 -15.64 32.75 -5.04
C ASP A 453 -14.79 33.96 -5.45
N ASP A 454 -14.25 34.70 -4.49
CA ASP A 454 -13.39 35.87 -4.73
C ASP A 454 -12.16 35.53 -5.60
N LYS A 455 -11.70 34.27 -5.59
CA LYS A 455 -10.54 33.82 -6.36
C LYS A 455 -10.91 33.45 -7.79
N ARG A 456 -12.21 33.24 -8.10
CA ARG A 456 -12.73 32.90 -9.45
C ARG A 456 -11.89 31.82 -10.14
N LYS A 457 -11.57 30.76 -9.40
CA LYS A 457 -10.75 29.67 -9.95
C LYS A 457 -11.51 28.95 -11.07
N PRO A 458 -10.86 28.60 -12.19
CA PRO A 458 -11.45 27.68 -13.17
C PRO A 458 -11.84 26.33 -12.57
N HIS A 459 -12.99 25.79 -12.97
CA HIS A 459 -13.45 24.46 -12.55
C HIS A 459 -12.40 23.37 -12.85
N ILE A 460 -11.65 23.50 -13.92
CA ILE A 460 -10.53 22.59 -14.27
C ILE A 460 -9.49 22.52 -13.15
N ILE A 461 -9.18 23.67 -12.52
CA ILE A 461 -8.19 23.73 -11.43
C ILE A 461 -8.77 23.09 -10.17
N GLU A 462 -10.03 23.34 -9.86
CA GLU A 462 -10.68 22.73 -8.71
C GLU A 462 -10.75 21.21 -8.86
N TYR A 463 -11.17 20.73 -10.03
CA TYR A 463 -11.17 19.30 -10.35
C TYR A 463 -9.78 18.68 -10.22
N TYR A 464 -8.74 19.33 -10.74
CA TYR A 464 -7.36 18.88 -10.59
C TYR A 464 -6.96 18.78 -9.11
N ASN A 465 -7.31 19.78 -8.29
CA ASN A 465 -6.99 19.77 -6.86
C ASN A 465 -7.66 18.61 -6.12
N GLN A 466 -8.90 18.29 -6.47
CA GLN A 466 -9.65 17.18 -5.89
C GLN A 466 -9.09 15.80 -6.28
N THR A 467 -8.49 15.69 -7.48
CA THR A 467 -8.09 14.41 -8.03
C THR A 467 -6.58 14.15 -8.05
N LYS A 468 -5.72 15.16 -7.85
CA LYS A 468 -4.27 15.02 -7.96
C LYS A 468 -3.60 14.17 -6.86
N ALA A 469 -4.19 14.11 -5.67
CA ALA A 469 -3.55 13.58 -4.47
C ALA A 469 -3.63 12.05 -4.31
N GLY A 470 -4.20 11.32 -5.29
CA GLY A 470 -4.47 9.88 -5.15
C GLY A 470 -3.25 9.05 -4.75
N VAL A 471 -2.12 9.25 -5.44
CA VAL A 471 -0.88 8.52 -5.17
C VAL A 471 -0.18 9.03 -3.89
N ASP A 472 -0.19 10.32 -3.62
CA ASP A 472 0.43 10.89 -2.42
C ASP A 472 -0.27 10.42 -1.14
N ILE A 473 -1.61 10.33 -1.17
CA ILE A 473 -2.38 9.79 -0.05
C ILE A 473 -2.13 8.29 0.11
N LEU A 474 -2.09 7.52 -0.98
CA LEU A 474 -1.70 6.12 -0.92
C LEU A 474 -0.31 5.95 -0.28
N ASP A 475 0.68 6.76 -0.70
CA ASP A 475 2.04 6.72 -0.12
C ASP A 475 2.04 7.03 1.39
N LYS A 476 1.22 7.98 1.82
CA LYS A 476 1.01 8.30 3.24
C LYS A 476 0.37 7.13 4.00
N LEU A 477 -0.66 6.49 3.42
CA LEU A 477 -1.27 5.29 3.97
C LEU A 477 -0.23 4.18 4.16
N VAL A 478 0.55 3.88 3.13
CA VAL A 478 1.62 2.88 3.15
C VAL A 478 2.64 3.18 4.26
N ARG A 479 3.04 4.43 4.45
CA ARG A 479 4.07 4.82 5.44
C ARG A 479 3.60 4.81 6.90
N THR A 480 2.31 5.07 7.17
CA THR A 480 1.78 5.23 8.54
C THR A 480 1.91 3.96 9.39
N TYR A 481 1.56 2.80 8.84
CA TYR A 481 1.66 1.49 9.53
C TYR A 481 2.57 0.52 8.77
N SER A 482 3.67 1.03 8.23
CA SER A 482 4.54 0.23 7.36
C SER A 482 5.15 -0.97 8.09
N CYS A 483 5.06 -2.11 7.46
CA CYS A 483 5.68 -3.37 7.86
C CYS A 483 7.21 -3.36 7.68
N ARG A 484 7.76 -2.32 7.09
CA ARG A 484 9.16 -2.19 6.70
C ARG A 484 10.12 -2.34 7.88
N ARG A 485 11.20 -3.10 7.64
CA ARG A 485 12.34 -3.26 8.53
C ARG A 485 13.64 -2.84 7.84
N SER A 486 14.64 -2.46 8.63
CA SER A 486 15.95 -2.10 8.10
C SER A 486 16.53 -3.25 7.27
N THR A 487 16.94 -2.97 6.04
CA THR A 487 17.52 -3.94 5.12
C THR A 487 18.49 -3.26 4.17
N ARG A 488 19.57 -3.95 3.80
CA ARG A 488 20.49 -3.51 2.74
C ARG A 488 20.09 -4.03 1.34
N ARG A 489 19.04 -4.86 1.27
CA ARG A 489 18.56 -5.49 0.05
C ARG A 489 17.36 -4.72 -0.50
N TRP A 490 17.55 -4.09 -1.67
CA TRP A 490 16.50 -3.30 -2.32
C TRP A 490 15.27 -4.13 -2.69
N THR A 491 15.45 -5.40 -3.07
CA THR A 491 14.34 -6.32 -3.40
C THR A 491 13.43 -6.56 -2.20
N VAL A 492 14.01 -6.71 -1.01
CA VAL A 492 13.26 -6.89 0.24
C VAL A 492 12.58 -5.58 0.67
N ALA A 493 13.23 -4.43 0.48
CA ALA A 493 12.61 -3.13 0.75
C ALA A 493 11.38 -2.90 -0.14
N LEU A 494 11.45 -3.31 -1.42
CA LEU A 494 10.31 -3.25 -2.33
C LEU A 494 9.21 -4.24 -1.95
N PHE A 495 9.56 -5.45 -1.55
CA PHE A 495 8.59 -6.45 -1.06
C PHE A 495 7.78 -5.92 0.14
N PHE A 496 8.44 -5.28 1.11
CA PHE A 496 7.72 -4.65 2.21
C PHE A 496 6.71 -3.60 1.73
N ASN A 497 7.08 -2.79 0.73
CA ASN A 497 6.17 -1.82 0.13
C ASN A 497 4.97 -2.49 -0.54
N ILE A 498 5.19 -3.60 -1.25
CA ILE A 498 4.11 -4.40 -1.87
C ILE A 498 3.17 -4.98 -0.81
N VAL A 499 3.68 -5.50 0.30
CA VAL A 499 2.85 -5.97 1.43
C VAL A 499 2.01 -4.83 2.01
N ASP A 500 2.59 -3.64 2.17
CA ASP A 500 1.89 -2.47 2.69
C ASP A 500 0.79 -2.00 1.72
N ILE A 501 1.06 -1.96 0.40
CA ILE A 501 0.05 -1.64 -0.63
C ILE A 501 -1.05 -2.71 -0.65
N ALA A 502 -0.70 -4.00 -0.61
CA ALA A 502 -1.67 -5.10 -0.55
C ALA A 502 -2.62 -4.96 0.64
N ALA A 503 -2.09 -4.56 1.80
CA ALA A 503 -2.89 -4.36 3.01
C ALA A 503 -3.82 -3.13 2.90
N VAL A 504 -3.40 -2.06 2.21
CA VAL A 504 -4.29 -0.91 1.90
C VAL A 504 -5.38 -1.33 0.93
N ASN A 505 -5.03 -1.99 -0.16
CA ASN A 505 -5.98 -2.47 -1.15
C ASN A 505 -6.99 -3.45 -0.55
N ALA A 506 -6.53 -4.38 0.30
CA ALA A 506 -7.40 -5.32 1.02
C ALA A 506 -8.40 -4.62 1.95
N LEU A 507 -7.98 -3.57 2.64
CA LEU A 507 -8.89 -2.73 3.43
C LEU A 507 -9.99 -2.11 2.55
N ILE A 508 -9.62 -1.57 1.39
CA ILE A 508 -10.57 -0.94 0.46
C ILE A 508 -11.58 -1.98 -0.05
N LEU A 509 -11.12 -3.17 -0.45
CA LEU A 509 -12.02 -4.27 -0.83
C LEU A 509 -12.97 -4.64 0.33
N TRP A 510 -12.42 -4.79 1.53
CA TRP A 510 -13.18 -5.19 2.72
C TRP A 510 -14.29 -4.19 3.05
N VAL A 511 -13.97 -2.91 3.18
CA VAL A 511 -14.96 -1.87 3.52
C VAL A 511 -15.96 -1.62 2.39
N THR A 512 -15.58 -1.87 1.14
CA THR A 512 -16.50 -1.76 0.02
C THR A 512 -17.60 -2.84 0.09
N LYS A 513 -17.25 -4.07 0.49
CA LYS A 513 -18.22 -5.16 0.67
C LYS A 513 -18.90 -5.17 2.04
N HIS A 514 -18.23 -4.66 3.07
CA HIS A 514 -18.70 -4.64 4.47
C HIS A 514 -18.70 -3.20 5.03
N PRO A 515 -19.54 -2.30 4.51
CA PRO A 515 -19.51 -0.88 4.88
C PRO A 515 -19.83 -0.63 6.36
N ASP A 516 -20.56 -1.52 7.02
CA ASP A 516 -20.93 -1.39 8.44
C ASP A 516 -19.83 -1.92 9.39
N TRP A 517 -18.74 -2.51 8.84
CA TRP A 517 -17.69 -3.10 9.67
C TRP A 517 -16.93 -2.02 10.45
N ASN A 518 -16.99 -2.09 11.77
CA ASN A 518 -16.38 -1.15 12.71
C ASN A 518 -16.67 0.34 12.40
N GLN A 519 -17.83 0.66 11.80
CA GLN A 519 -18.21 1.99 11.36
C GLN A 519 -18.15 3.03 12.49
N ASP A 520 -18.48 2.65 13.74
CA ASP A 520 -18.51 3.53 14.90
C ASP A 520 -17.16 3.62 15.64
N LYS A 521 -16.13 2.92 15.18
CA LYS A 521 -14.82 2.90 15.84
C LYS A 521 -13.91 3.98 15.24
N SER A 522 -13.13 4.62 16.09
CA SER A 522 -11.93 5.32 15.67
C SER A 522 -10.82 4.33 15.29
N HIS A 523 -9.91 4.71 14.43
CA HIS A 523 -8.77 3.91 13.99
C HIS A 523 -9.16 2.61 13.27
N VAL A 524 -10.15 2.66 12.37
CA VAL A 524 -10.67 1.53 11.58
C VAL A 524 -9.55 0.81 10.85
N ARG A 525 -8.64 1.55 10.23
CA ARG A 525 -7.50 0.98 9.52
C ARG A 525 -6.55 0.20 10.45
N ARG A 526 -6.25 0.73 11.64
CA ARG A 526 -5.41 0.05 12.62
C ARG A 526 -6.06 -1.25 13.08
N LEU A 527 -7.37 -1.24 13.30
CA LEU A 527 -8.14 -2.45 13.66
C LEU A 527 -8.06 -3.49 12.54
N PHE A 528 -8.26 -3.07 11.28
CA PHE A 528 -8.16 -3.97 10.13
C PHE A 528 -6.77 -4.63 10.03
N LEU A 529 -5.70 -3.86 10.10
CA LEU A 529 -4.33 -4.38 10.02
C LEU A 529 -3.99 -5.32 11.18
N ARG A 530 -4.50 -5.02 12.40
CA ARG A 530 -4.36 -5.92 13.55
C ARG A 530 -5.06 -7.25 13.30
N ASP A 531 -6.31 -7.20 12.86
CA ASP A 531 -7.12 -8.40 12.62
C ASP A 531 -6.55 -9.21 11.45
N LEU A 532 -6.08 -8.54 10.38
CA LEU A 532 -5.35 -9.16 9.28
C LEU A 532 -4.11 -9.90 9.78
N GLY A 533 -3.23 -9.23 10.53
CA GLY A 533 -2.02 -9.84 11.06
C GLY A 533 -2.32 -11.02 11.96
N MET A 534 -3.35 -10.93 12.82
CA MET A 534 -3.78 -12.03 13.70
C MET A 534 -4.33 -13.22 12.91
N GLN A 535 -5.11 -13.00 11.85
CA GLN A 535 -5.63 -14.07 11.00
C GLN A 535 -4.49 -14.77 10.25
N LEU A 536 -3.54 -14.05 9.69
CA LEU A 536 -2.39 -14.61 8.98
C LEU A 536 -1.47 -15.47 9.87
N VAL A 537 -1.31 -15.13 11.15
CA VAL A 537 -0.47 -15.93 12.07
C VAL A 537 -1.21 -17.14 12.65
N ASN A 538 -2.54 -17.14 12.66
CA ASN A 538 -3.35 -18.11 13.42
C ASN A 538 -3.08 -19.57 12.99
N CYS A 539 -3.11 -19.88 11.69
CA CYS A 539 -2.91 -21.25 11.20
C CYS A 539 -1.55 -21.82 11.63
N HIS A 540 -0.48 -21.04 11.51
CA HIS A 540 0.85 -21.45 11.92
C HIS A 540 0.97 -21.65 13.43
N VAL A 541 0.34 -20.76 14.23
CA VAL A 541 0.29 -20.89 15.69
C VAL A 541 -0.42 -22.18 16.09
N GLN A 542 -1.55 -22.52 15.47
CA GLN A 542 -2.27 -23.77 15.73
C GLN A 542 -1.41 -24.99 15.38
N GLN A 543 -0.78 -25.03 14.21
CA GLN A 543 0.14 -26.12 13.83
C GLN A 543 1.30 -26.27 14.84
N ARG A 544 1.85 -25.15 15.29
CA ARG A 544 2.94 -25.14 16.25
C ARG A 544 2.52 -25.64 17.64
N MET A 545 1.28 -25.34 18.07
CA MET A 545 0.73 -25.84 19.31
C MET A 545 0.48 -27.36 19.29
N THR A 546 0.11 -27.93 18.14
CA THR A 546 -0.10 -29.37 18.00
C THR A 546 1.21 -30.16 17.93
N SER A 547 2.26 -29.60 17.30
CA SER A 547 3.53 -30.30 17.05
C SER A 547 4.50 -30.36 18.25
N THR A 548 4.36 -29.47 19.25
CA THR A 548 5.34 -29.34 20.36
C THR A 548 4.91 -30.05 21.63
N VAL A 549 5.21 -31.34 21.77
CA VAL A 549 4.83 -32.16 22.93
C VAL A 549 5.56 -31.82 24.24
N GLY A 550 6.73 -31.17 24.21
CA GLY A 550 7.58 -30.92 25.38
C GLY A 550 7.64 -29.46 25.89
N LYS A 551 7.24 -28.48 25.10
CA LYS A 551 7.33 -27.04 25.43
C LYS A 551 5.97 -26.35 25.58
N ARG A 552 4.90 -27.14 25.72
CA ARG A 552 3.48 -26.70 25.64
C ARG A 552 3.09 -25.56 26.60
N ARG A 553 3.53 -25.57 27.85
CA ARG A 553 3.03 -24.58 28.84
C ARG A 553 3.39 -23.15 28.50
N ARG A 554 4.67 -22.83 28.27
CA ARG A 554 5.08 -21.46 27.92
C ARG A 554 4.46 -20.96 26.64
N LEU A 555 4.35 -21.82 25.62
CA LEU A 555 3.72 -21.49 24.35
C LEU A 555 2.20 -21.25 24.51
N GLN A 556 1.51 -22.09 25.30
CA GLN A 556 0.10 -21.94 25.60
C GLN A 556 -0.20 -20.67 26.40
N ASP A 557 0.65 -20.34 27.37
CA ASP A 557 0.50 -19.11 28.16
C ASP A 557 0.70 -17.86 27.29
N SER A 558 1.70 -17.85 26.42
CA SER A 558 1.90 -16.80 25.42
C SER A 558 0.75 -16.72 24.40
N ALA A 559 0.21 -17.85 23.97
CA ALA A 559 -0.92 -17.91 23.05
C ALA A 559 -2.19 -17.31 23.67
N ARG A 560 -2.49 -17.66 24.92
CA ARG A 560 -3.61 -17.06 25.66
C ARG A 560 -3.46 -15.55 25.85
N GLN A 561 -2.26 -15.09 26.19
CA GLN A 561 -1.95 -13.66 26.30
C GLN A 561 -2.13 -12.92 24.97
N SER A 562 -1.91 -13.60 23.86
CA SER A 562 -2.10 -13.06 22.51
C SER A 562 -3.54 -13.18 21.99
N GLY A 563 -4.48 -13.73 22.78
CA GLY A 563 -5.89 -13.89 22.40
C GLY A 563 -6.19 -15.11 21.51
N PHE A 564 -5.25 -16.06 21.35
CA PHE A 564 -5.53 -17.30 20.62
C PHE A 564 -6.37 -18.26 21.45
N VAL A 565 -7.34 -18.89 20.80
CA VAL A 565 -8.12 -19.98 21.42
C VAL A 565 -7.22 -21.21 21.50
N VAL A 566 -6.80 -21.53 22.72
CA VAL A 566 -6.07 -22.78 22.99
C VAL A 566 -7.10 -23.88 23.14
N GLY A 567 -7.41 -24.60 22.05
CA GLY A 567 -8.26 -25.78 22.09
C GLY A 567 -7.66 -26.79 23.04
N THR A 568 -8.43 -27.21 24.03
CA THR A 568 -8.20 -28.49 24.72
C THR A 568 -8.49 -29.56 23.68
N ALA A 569 -7.45 -30.11 23.04
CA ALA A 569 -7.62 -31.32 22.24
C ALA A 569 -8.13 -32.41 23.17
N THR A 570 -9.43 -32.56 23.25
CA THR A 570 -10.06 -33.83 23.64
C THR A 570 -9.72 -34.79 22.52
N VAL A 571 -8.74 -35.65 22.77
CA VAL A 571 -8.58 -36.86 21.98
C VAL A 571 -9.84 -37.65 22.23
N GLU A 572 -10.83 -37.55 21.34
CA GLU A 572 -11.89 -38.52 21.22
C GLU A 572 -11.23 -39.83 20.79
N CYS A 573 -11.03 -40.71 21.74
CA CYS A 573 -10.77 -42.12 21.47
C CYS A 573 -12.05 -42.69 20.88
N SER A 574 -12.18 -42.71 19.55
CA SER A 574 -13.10 -43.63 18.87
C SER A 574 -12.66 -45.06 19.22
N ALA A 575 -13.48 -45.70 19.97
CA ALA A 575 -13.40 -47.13 20.19
C ALA A 575 -13.92 -47.83 18.94
N ASP A 576 -12.99 -48.31 18.10
CA ASP A 576 -13.21 -49.50 17.30
C ASP A 576 -11.87 -50.07 16.79
N GLY A 577 -11.64 -51.33 17.19
CA GLY A 577 -10.89 -52.43 16.58
C GLY A 577 -9.45 -52.17 16.09
N ASP A 578 -8.43 -52.44 16.86
CA ASP A 578 -7.62 -53.66 16.71
C ASP A 578 -6.45 -53.68 17.73
N ARG A 579 -6.29 -54.84 18.33
CA ARG A 579 -5.19 -55.17 19.23
C ARG A 579 -3.87 -55.20 18.46
N GLN A 580 -2.90 -54.41 18.91
CA GLN A 580 -1.47 -54.77 19.05
C GLN A 580 -0.60 -53.52 19.00
N ASN A 581 -0.35 -52.90 20.15
CA ASN A 581 1.01 -52.49 20.60
C ASN A 581 0.87 -51.78 21.96
N GLN A 582 1.07 -52.52 23.02
CA GLN A 582 1.20 -51.97 24.37
C GLN A 582 2.60 -51.31 24.49
N THR A 583 2.70 -50.02 24.17
CA THR A 583 3.77 -49.21 24.72
C THR A 583 3.45 -48.87 26.16
N ALA A 584 4.20 -49.44 27.09
CA ALA A 584 4.09 -49.24 28.53
C ALA A 584 4.01 -47.75 28.89
N LYS A 585 2.87 -47.32 29.49
CA LYS A 585 2.71 -45.96 30.03
C LYS A 585 3.84 -45.68 31.02
N ARG A 586 4.79 -44.80 30.70
CA ARG A 586 5.88 -44.42 31.60
C ARG A 586 5.28 -43.82 32.87
N LYS A 587 5.55 -44.48 34.03
CA LYS A 587 5.15 -44.00 35.34
C LYS A 587 5.83 -42.68 35.65
N GLY A 588 5.06 -41.61 35.87
CA GLY A 588 5.54 -40.28 36.25
C GLY A 588 5.56 -40.11 37.78
N ARG A 589 6.28 -39.12 38.29
CA ARG A 589 6.29 -38.80 39.72
C ARG A 589 5.04 -38.01 40.09
N CYS A 590 4.45 -38.23 41.27
CA CYS A 590 3.37 -37.40 41.77
C CYS A 590 3.86 -35.98 42.02
N VAL A 591 3.23 -35.00 41.36
CA VAL A 591 3.63 -33.57 41.43
C VAL A 591 3.34 -32.93 42.78
N ARG A 592 2.37 -33.48 43.53
CA ARG A 592 1.94 -32.97 44.84
C ARG A 592 2.69 -33.58 46.02
N CYS A 593 3.39 -34.70 45.84
CA CYS A 593 4.20 -35.27 46.91
C CYS A 593 5.49 -34.49 47.14
N PRO A 594 5.94 -34.35 48.42
CA PRO A 594 7.25 -33.78 48.74
C PRO A 594 8.39 -34.49 48.00
N ARG A 595 9.46 -33.79 47.65
CA ARG A 595 10.60 -34.33 46.86
C ARG A 595 11.27 -35.56 47.51
N LYS A 596 11.13 -35.71 48.81
CA LYS A 596 11.68 -36.86 49.57
C LYS A 596 10.86 -38.16 49.35
N VAL A 597 9.62 -38.05 48.86
CA VAL A 597 8.72 -39.19 48.62
C VAL A 597 8.65 -39.44 47.09
N ASP A 598 9.52 -40.30 46.59
CA ASP A 598 9.60 -40.61 45.14
C ASP A 598 8.52 -41.64 44.72
N ARG A 599 7.24 -41.25 44.77
CA ARG A 599 6.12 -42.11 44.32
C ARG A 599 5.94 -41.97 42.81
N LYS A 600 6.28 -43.02 42.08
CA LYS A 600 6.02 -43.13 40.64
C LYS A 600 4.63 -43.72 40.42
N VAL A 601 3.75 -42.98 39.78
CA VAL A 601 2.35 -43.34 39.51
C VAL A 601 2.04 -43.20 38.01
N ALA A 602 1.11 -44.03 37.54
CA ALA A 602 0.63 -43.97 36.15
C ALA A 602 -0.65 -43.14 36.00
N ARG A 603 -1.24 -42.67 37.13
CA ARG A 603 -2.52 -41.95 37.14
C ARG A 603 -2.28 -40.46 36.92
N CYS A 604 -3.04 -39.84 36.03
CA CYS A 604 -3.01 -38.40 35.75
C CYS A 604 -4.36 -37.76 36.08
N CYS A 605 -4.34 -36.50 36.51
CA CYS A 605 -5.55 -35.70 36.70
C CYS A 605 -6.26 -35.49 35.36
N SER A 606 -7.56 -35.74 35.29
CA SER A 606 -8.38 -35.59 34.08
C SER A 606 -8.49 -34.13 33.59
N VAL A 607 -8.31 -33.17 34.51
CA VAL A 607 -8.44 -31.74 34.17
C VAL A 607 -7.08 -31.10 33.75
N CYS A 608 -6.00 -31.35 34.49
CA CYS A 608 -4.71 -30.70 34.24
C CYS A 608 -3.62 -31.67 33.75
N ASN A 609 -3.92 -32.93 33.56
CA ASN A 609 -3.06 -34.00 33.06
C ASN A 609 -1.73 -34.20 33.82
N VAL A 610 -1.62 -33.72 35.04
CA VAL A 610 -0.46 -33.96 35.89
C VAL A 610 -0.55 -35.28 36.62
N THR A 611 0.59 -35.96 36.79
CA THR A 611 0.66 -37.22 37.53
C THR A 611 0.39 -37.01 39.02
N VAL A 612 -0.62 -37.71 39.58
CA VAL A 612 -1.03 -37.62 40.98
C VAL A 612 -1.22 -39.03 41.59
N CYS A 613 -0.80 -39.21 42.85
CA CYS A 613 -1.02 -40.44 43.57
C CYS A 613 -2.45 -40.47 44.17
N GLU A 614 -2.84 -41.61 44.70
CA GLU A 614 -4.17 -41.79 45.32
C GLU A 614 -4.46 -40.78 46.43
N GLU A 615 -3.48 -40.48 47.26
CA GLU A 615 -3.60 -39.51 48.36
C GLU A 615 -3.84 -38.07 47.90
N HIS A 616 -3.47 -37.76 46.64
CA HIS A 616 -3.64 -36.45 46.04
C HIS A 616 -4.62 -36.44 44.86
N SER A 617 -5.52 -37.43 44.78
CA SER A 617 -6.57 -37.51 43.79
C SER A 617 -7.94 -37.76 44.46
N ILE A 618 -8.99 -37.21 43.85
CA ILE A 618 -10.37 -37.45 44.25
C ILE A 618 -11.00 -38.34 43.16
N THR A 619 -11.64 -39.46 43.57
CA THR A 619 -12.39 -40.33 42.66
C THR A 619 -13.83 -39.85 42.64
N MET A 620 -14.32 -39.40 41.50
CA MET A 620 -15.73 -39.05 41.29
C MET A 620 -16.43 -40.20 40.59
N THR A 621 -17.58 -40.61 41.14
CA THR A 621 -18.42 -41.65 40.55
C THR A 621 -19.59 -41.02 39.82
N HIS A 622 -19.67 -41.22 38.50
CA HIS A 622 -20.80 -40.83 37.68
C HIS A 622 -21.68 -42.02 37.36
N CYS A 623 -23.02 -41.84 37.39
CA CYS A 623 -23.92 -42.87 36.88
C CYS A 623 -23.84 -42.95 35.34
N VAL A 624 -24.21 -44.05 34.76
CA VAL A 624 -24.14 -44.31 33.31
C VAL A 624 -24.93 -43.26 32.50
N VAL A 625 -26.00 -42.72 33.08
CA VAL A 625 -26.85 -41.70 32.44
C VAL A 625 -26.18 -40.34 32.43
N CYS A 626 -25.47 -39.97 33.53
CA CYS A 626 -24.78 -38.66 33.61
C CYS A 626 -23.45 -38.64 32.87
N SER A 627 -22.85 -39.77 32.51
CA SER A 627 -21.61 -39.85 31.73
C SER A 627 -21.82 -39.57 30.24
N GLY A 628 -23.07 -39.53 29.74
CA GLY A 628 -23.43 -39.25 28.36
C GLY A 628 -24.08 -37.88 28.11
N SER A 629 -24.25 -37.04 29.14
CA SER A 629 -24.83 -35.69 28.96
C SER A 629 -23.82 -34.60 29.18
N THR A 630 -23.50 -33.85 28.15
CA THR A 630 -22.96 -32.50 28.25
C THR A 630 -24.04 -31.58 28.81
N ALA A 631 -24.13 -31.49 30.15
CA ALA A 631 -24.98 -30.52 30.80
C ALA A 631 -24.27 -29.17 30.83
N THR A 632 -24.79 -28.23 30.08
CA THR A 632 -24.66 -26.79 30.29
C THR A 632 -25.16 -26.47 31.71
N CYS A 633 -24.28 -25.95 32.53
CA CYS A 633 -24.54 -25.00 33.62
C CYS A 633 -23.51 -23.90 33.58
#